data_b209514576de22145a6fc7dc269fbdfe
#
_entry.id   b209514576de22145a6fc7dc269fbdfe
#
_cell.length_a   1.000
_cell.length_b   1.000
_cell.length_c   1.000
_cell.angle_alpha   90.00
_cell.angle_beta   90.00
_cell.angle_gamma   90.00
#
_symmetry.space_group_name_H-M   'P 1'
#
loop_
_entity.id
_entity.type
_entity.pdbx_description
1 polymer ?
#
loop_
_entity_poly.entity_id
_entity_poly.type
_entity_poly.pdbx_seq_one_letter_code
_entity_poly.pdbx_strand_id
1 'polypeptide(L)'
;AGTKIERYNKGTDAVQALKQGKIDCVIIDSQPAEAFVEKNDDLQILDEPFADEEYAICISKDKPELTKEFNKALAELKKDGTLDSIADNYIGDDTKGKTPYESPKDIEYPNGKLVMATNATFEPYEYYDGDNIVGIDADIAKAICDKLGYELQIEDMEFDSIIAAVQSGKADFGAAGMTVTEDRLKNIDFTDSYAKAKQVIITRK
;
A
#
# COMPACT_ATOMS: atom_id res chain seq x y z
N ALA A 1 -23.93 -8.06 24.59
CA ALA A 1 -23.26 -6.82 24.23
C ALA A 1 -22.76 -7.00 22.79
N GLY A 2 -23.03 -6.03 21.92
CA GLY A 2 -22.55 -6.08 20.54
C GLY A 2 -21.11 -5.60 20.45
N THR A 3 -20.36 -6.05 19.45
CA THR A 3 -19.02 -5.56 19.12
C THR A 3 -19.12 -4.10 18.66
N LYS A 4 -18.35 -3.21 19.28
CA LYS A 4 -18.22 -1.83 18.83
C LYS A 4 -17.02 -1.74 17.89
N ILE A 5 -17.23 -1.20 16.69
CA ILE A 5 -16.15 -0.97 15.72
C ILE A 5 -15.76 0.49 15.76
N GLU A 6 -14.47 0.76 15.95
CA GLU A 6 -13.87 2.09 15.81
C GLU A 6 -12.88 2.05 14.64
N ARG A 7 -12.96 3.07 13.76
CA ARG A 7 -12.11 3.15 12.57
C ARG A 7 -11.02 4.19 12.79
N TYR A 8 -9.83 3.87 12.30
CA TYR A 8 -8.63 4.72 12.39
C TYR A 8 -8.03 4.88 10.99
N ASN A 9 -7.56 6.09 10.68
CA ASN A 9 -6.85 6.37 9.43
C ASN A 9 -5.39 5.90 9.45
N LYS A 10 -4.85 5.66 10.66
CA LYS A 10 -3.46 5.24 10.84
C LYS A 10 -3.40 4.02 11.76
N GLY A 11 -2.67 3.00 11.34
CA GLY A 11 -2.43 1.81 12.17
C GLY A 11 -1.75 2.16 13.51
N THR A 12 -0.86 3.15 13.51
CA THR A 12 -0.21 3.67 14.72
C THR A 12 -1.20 4.18 15.76
N ASP A 13 -2.26 4.88 15.35
CA ASP A 13 -3.28 5.40 16.25
C ASP A 13 -4.14 4.27 16.84
N ALA A 14 -4.49 3.27 16.01
CA ALA A 14 -5.20 2.07 16.46
C ALA A 14 -4.38 1.29 17.47
N VAL A 15 -3.10 1.03 17.20
CA VAL A 15 -2.19 0.33 18.12
C VAL A 15 -2.00 1.11 19.42
N GLN A 16 -1.89 2.44 19.36
CA GLN A 16 -1.81 3.26 20.56
C GLN A 16 -3.11 3.20 21.39
N ALA A 17 -4.27 3.18 20.76
CA ALA A 17 -5.55 3.01 21.44
C ALA A 17 -5.67 1.62 22.10
N LEU A 18 -5.16 0.57 21.44
CA LEU A 18 -5.06 -0.78 22.00
C LEU A 18 -4.19 -0.81 23.27
N LYS A 19 -2.98 -0.22 23.19
CA LYS A 19 -2.05 -0.14 24.34
C LYS A 19 -2.64 0.63 25.52
N GLN A 20 -3.44 1.66 25.25
CA GLN A 20 -4.14 2.45 26.27
C GLN A 20 -5.39 1.76 26.84
N GLY A 21 -5.77 0.58 26.34
CA GLY A 21 -6.97 -0.13 26.78
C GLY A 21 -8.29 0.52 26.34
N LYS A 22 -8.26 1.40 25.33
CA LYS A 22 -9.46 2.03 24.77
C LYS A 22 -10.24 1.10 23.85
N ILE A 23 -9.52 0.16 23.22
CA ILE A 23 -10.05 -0.92 22.39
C ILE A 23 -9.41 -2.25 22.83
N ASP A 24 -10.05 -3.36 22.49
CA ASP A 24 -9.63 -4.70 22.92
C ASP A 24 -8.70 -5.38 21.93
N CYS A 25 -8.85 -5.08 20.63
CA CYS A 25 -8.01 -5.61 19.56
C CYS A 25 -7.92 -4.62 18.40
N VAL A 26 -6.95 -4.84 17.52
CA VAL A 26 -6.81 -4.16 16.22
C VAL A 26 -6.86 -5.22 15.14
N ILE A 27 -7.66 -4.99 14.10
CA ILE A 27 -7.66 -5.78 12.87
C ILE A 27 -6.89 -4.96 11.83
N ILE A 28 -5.82 -5.54 11.31
CA ILE A 28 -4.91 -4.88 10.36
C ILE A 28 -4.19 -5.97 9.54
N ASP A 29 -3.59 -5.60 8.44
CA ASP A 29 -2.86 -6.52 7.58
C ASP A 29 -1.61 -7.09 8.25
N SER A 30 -1.25 -8.35 7.89
CA SER A 30 -0.25 -9.14 8.60
C SER A 30 1.13 -8.47 8.63
N GLN A 31 1.60 -7.92 7.52
CA GLN A 31 2.93 -7.30 7.45
C GLN A 31 3.05 -6.05 8.35
N PRO A 32 2.11 -5.07 8.31
CA PRO A 32 2.09 -4.00 9.30
C PRO A 32 1.92 -4.48 10.74
N ALA A 33 1.12 -5.54 10.96
CA ALA A 33 0.95 -6.11 12.30
C ALA A 33 2.28 -6.65 12.86
N GLU A 34 3.05 -7.35 12.04
CA GLU A 34 4.38 -7.86 12.40
C GLU A 34 5.33 -6.70 12.75
N ALA A 35 5.36 -5.65 11.93
CA ALA A 35 6.16 -4.45 12.19
C ALA A 35 5.77 -3.76 13.51
N PHE A 36 4.48 -3.75 13.87
CA PHE A 36 4.04 -3.21 15.16
C PHE A 36 4.43 -4.10 16.34
N VAL A 37 4.25 -5.41 16.23
CA VAL A 37 4.55 -6.36 17.31
C VAL A 37 6.05 -6.46 17.54
N GLU A 38 6.87 -6.39 16.51
CA GLU A 38 8.33 -6.34 16.63
C GLU A 38 8.82 -5.14 17.47
N LYS A 39 8.13 -4.02 17.38
CA LYS A 39 8.45 -2.78 18.10
C LYS A 39 7.75 -2.67 19.47
N ASN A 40 6.87 -3.62 19.83
CA ASN A 40 6.03 -3.56 21.04
C ASN A 40 5.90 -4.95 21.70
N ASP A 41 6.75 -5.24 22.65
CA ASP A 41 6.81 -6.53 23.36
C ASP A 41 5.54 -6.89 24.14
N ASP A 42 4.68 -5.91 24.43
CA ASP A 42 3.39 -6.04 25.14
C ASP A 42 2.22 -6.45 24.24
N LEU A 43 2.49 -6.59 22.93
CA LEU A 43 1.50 -6.99 21.93
C LEU A 43 1.78 -8.37 21.35
N GLN A 44 0.75 -8.99 20.79
CA GLN A 44 0.82 -10.26 20.07
C GLN A 44 -0.18 -10.29 18.91
N ILE A 45 0.13 -11.10 17.90
CA ILE A 45 -0.79 -11.44 16.81
C ILE A 45 -1.44 -12.77 17.14
N LEU A 46 -2.75 -12.90 16.93
CA LEU A 46 -3.45 -14.18 17.08
C LEU A 46 -3.16 -15.09 15.88
N ASP A 47 -3.08 -16.41 16.11
CA ASP A 47 -2.70 -17.40 15.11
C ASP A 47 -3.70 -17.52 13.95
N GLU A 48 -5.01 -17.28 14.19
CA GLU A 48 -6.02 -17.35 13.14
C GLU A 48 -6.13 -16.04 12.37
N PRO A 49 -5.96 -16.05 11.03
CA PRO A 49 -6.17 -14.87 10.21
C PRO A 49 -7.65 -14.47 10.24
N PHE A 50 -7.91 -13.16 10.14
CA PHE A 50 -9.26 -12.62 10.11
C PHE A 50 -9.89 -12.69 8.72
N ALA A 51 -9.12 -12.35 7.67
CA ALA A 51 -9.55 -12.36 6.27
C ALA A 51 -8.36 -12.43 5.32
N ASP A 52 -8.60 -12.91 4.09
CA ASP A 52 -7.68 -12.76 2.97
C ASP A 52 -8.08 -11.52 2.16
N GLU A 53 -7.09 -10.79 1.65
CA GLU A 53 -7.27 -9.56 0.89
C GLU A 53 -6.38 -9.52 -0.35
N GLU A 54 -6.75 -8.67 -1.30
CA GLU A 54 -5.95 -8.37 -2.49
C GLU A 54 -5.78 -6.86 -2.63
N TYR A 55 -4.53 -6.40 -2.80
CA TYR A 55 -4.23 -4.99 -3.02
C TYR A 55 -4.15 -4.67 -4.49
N ALA A 56 -4.72 -3.53 -4.86
CA ALA A 56 -4.66 -2.99 -6.20
C ALA A 56 -4.53 -1.46 -6.18
N ILE A 57 -4.08 -0.92 -7.28
CA ILE A 57 -3.93 0.53 -7.48
C ILE A 57 -5.28 1.10 -7.90
N CYS A 58 -5.77 2.12 -7.20
CA CYS A 58 -7.00 2.78 -7.56
C CYS A 58 -6.77 3.91 -8.57
N ILE A 59 -7.64 3.97 -9.60
CA ILE A 59 -7.57 4.93 -10.71
C ILE A 59 -8.98 5.45 -10.95
N SER A 60 -9.12 6.72 -11.37
CA SER A 60 -10.42 7.30 -11.68
C SER A 60 -11.12 6.54 -12.80
N LYS A 61 -12.43 6.32 -12.65
CA LYS A 61 -13.30 5.75 -13.70
C LYS A 61 -13.30 6.55 -14.99
N ASP A 62 -12.93 7.82 -14.91
CA ASP A 62 -12.80 8.71 -16.08
C ASP A 62 -11.49 8.51 -16.84
N LYS A 63 -10.57 7.66 -16.33
CA LYS A 63 -9.27 7.36 -16.93
C LYS A 63 -9.08 5.86 -17.26
N PRO A 64 -9.99 5.20 -18.00
CA PRO A 64 -9.93 3.76 -18.26
C PRO A 64 -8.68 3.35 -19.07
N GLU A 65 -8.14 4.24 -19.87
CA GLU A 65 -6.90 3.96 -20.62
C GLU A 65 -5.69 3.87 -19.69
N LEU A 66 -5.61 4.74 -18.67
CA LEU A 66 -4.56 4.66 -17.65
C LEU A 66 -4.62 3.33 -16.88
N THR A 67 -5.82 2.85 -16.55
CA THR A 67 -6.00 1.52 -15.92
C THR A 67 -5.46 0.41 -16.79
N LYS A 68 -5.71 0.46 -18.12
CA LYS A 68 -5.18 -0.54 -19.06
C LYS A 68 -3.65 -0.49 -19.17
N GLU A 69 -3.08 0.72 -19.22
CA GLU A 69 -1.63 0.91 -19.30
C GLU A 69 -0.96 0.39 -18.02
N PHE A 70 -1.53 0.67 -16.83
CA PHE A 70 -1.05 0.15 -15.56
C PHE A 70 -1.13 -1.37 -15.49
N ASN A 71 -2.24 -1.98 -15.91
CA ASN A 71 -2.38 -3.43 -15.96
C ASN A 71 -1.35 -4.09 -16.87
N LYS A 72 -1.09 -3.49 -18.04
CA LYS A 72 -0.05 -3.97 -18.94
C LYS A 72 1.33 -3.89 -18.30
N ALA A 73 1.66 -2.76 -17.66
CA ALA A 73 2.94 -2.58 -16.97
C ALA A 73 3.08 -3.58 -15.81
N LEU A 74 2.03 -3.76 -14.98
CA LEU A 74 2.00 -4.75 -13.90
C LEU A 74 2.24 -6.18 -14.41
N ALA A 75 1.58 -6.57 -15.50
CA ALA A 75 1.74 -7.90 -16.09
C ALA A 75 3.19 -8.12 -16.58
N GLU A 76 3.83 -7.10 -17.14
CA GLU A 76 5.22 -7.16 -17.58
C GLU A 76 6.19 -7.23 -16.39
N LEU A 77 6.00 -6.39 -15.35
CA LEU A 77 6.80 -6.39 -14.12
C LEU A 77 6.66 -7.70 -13.32
N LYS A 78 5.48 -8.31 -13.36
CA LYS A 78 5.27 -9.65 -12.79
C LYS A 78 6.02 -10.72 -13.58
N LYS A 79 5.96 -10.66 -14.90
CA LYS A 79 6.58 -11.65 -15.80
C LYS A 79 8.11 -11.61 -15.73
N ASP A 80 8.71 -10.43 -15.57
CA ASP A 80 10.16 -10.26 -15.52
C ASP A 80 10.73 -10.41 -14.09
N GLY A 81 9.88 -10.64 -13.08
CA GLY A 81 10.25 -10.85 -11.69
C GLY A 81 10.49 -9.57 -10.88
N THR A 82 10.24 -8.40 -11.46
CA THR A 82 10.47 -7.11 -10.77
C THR A 82 9.55 -6.97 -9.56
N LEU A 83 8.26 -7.36 -9.65
CA LEU A 83 7.33 -7.29 -8.51
C LEU A 83 7.79 -8.16 -7.34
N ASP A 84 8.24 -9.38 -7.62
CA ASP A 84 8.74 -10.29 -6.59
C ASP A 84 10.01 -9.73 -5.95
N SER A 85 10.94 -9.20 -6.76
CA SER A 85 12.18 -8.57 -6.26
C SER A 85 11.90 -7.35 -5.38
N ILE A 86 10.91 -6.51 -5.74
CA ILE A 86 10.49 -5.38 -4.90
C ILE A 86 9.93 -5.90 -3.58
N ALA A 87 9.00 -6.84 -3.60
CA ALA A 87 8.43 -7.40 -2.37
C ALA A 87 9.51 -8.01 -1.48
N ASP A 88 10.39 -8.85 -2.03
CA ASP A 88 11.49 -9.51 -1.32
C ASP A 88 12.47 -8.50 -0.67
N ASN A 89 12.66 -7.33 -1.28
CA ASN A 89 13.49 -6.28 -0.69
C ASN A 89 12.92 -5.72 0.62
N TYR A 90 11.63 -5.82 0.85
CA TYR A 90 10.97 -5.28 2.06
C TYR A 90 10.56 -6.36 3.06
N ILE A 91 10.13 -7.55 2.58
CA ILE A 91 9.55 -8.60 3.43
C ILE A 91 10.29 -9.95 3.37
N GLY A 92 11.30 -10.09 2.53
CA GLY A 92 12.09 -11.33 2.42
C GLY A 92 13.09 -11.46 3.56
N ASP A 93 13.06 -12.58 4.29
CA ASP A 93 13.92 -12.83 5.47
C ASP A 93 15.41 -12.63 5.17
N ASP A 94 15.88 -13.16 4.03
CA ASP A 94 17.28 -13.10 3.61
C ASP A 94 17.60 -11.99 2.60
N THR A 95 16.59 -11.30 2.06
CA THR A 95 16.73 -10.34 0.95
C THR A 95 16.42 -8.91 1.33
N LYS A 96 15.85 -8.68 2.51
CA LYS A 96 15.47 -7.35 3.00
C LYS A 96 16.65 -6.36 2.91
N GLY A 97 16.41 -5.26 2.18
CA GLY A 97 17.37 -4.18 1.97
C GLY A 97 18.52 -4.49 0.98
N LYS A 98 18.49 -5.63 0.27
CA LYS A 98 19.58 -6.04 -0.64
C LYS A 98 19.32 -5.75 -2.11
N THR A 99 18.07 -5.57 -2.50
CA THR A 99 17.65 -5.42 -3.90
C THR A 99 16.68 -4.26 -4.09
N PRO A 100 17.04 -3.03 -3.65
CA PRO A 100 16.16 -1.87 -3.83
C PRO A 100 15.88 -1.66 -5.32
N TYR A 101 14.66 -1.25 -5.64
CA TYR A 101 14.33 -0.90 -7.02
C TYR A 101 15.05 0.40 -7.41
N GLU A 102 15.77 0.34 -8.51
CA GLU A 102 16.44 1.49 -9.11
C GLU A 102 15.90 1.74 -10.52
N SER A 103 15.54 2.98 -10.81
CA SER A 103 15.19 3.38 -12.17
C SER A 103 16.33 3.13 -13.14
N PRO A 104 16.05 2.75 -14.41
CA PRO A 104 17.08 2.66 -15.45
C PRO A 104 17.90 3.96 -15.52
N LYS A 105 19.24 3.86 -15.71
CA LYS A 105 20.17 5.01 -15.63
C LYS A 105 19.80 5.92 -16.74
N ASP A 106 19.50 6.06 -17.70
CA ASP A 106 19.24 7.02 -18.78
C ASP A 106 17.74 7.14 -19.10
N ILE A 107 16.89 7.00 -18.05
CA ILE A 107 15.46 7.07 -18.24
C ILE A 107 15.03 8.52 -18.56
N GLU A 108 14.16 8.65 -19.52
CA GLU A 108 13.49 9.90 -19.87
C GLU A 108 11.99 9.76 -19.58
N TYR A 109 11.35 10.88 -19.25
CA TYR A 109 9.92 10.93 -18.93
C TYR A 109 9.14 11.75 -19.96
N PRO A 110 9.06 11.28 -21.23
CA PRO A 110 8.43 12.02 -22.33
C PRO A 110 6.92 12.23 -22.12
N ASN A 111 6.29 11.42 -21.29
CA ASN A 111 4.85 11.48 -21.03
C ASN A 111 4.49 12.43 -19.87
N GLY A 112 5.49 13.09 -19.27
CA GLY A 112 5.29 14.04 -18.17
C GLY A 112 5.29 13.36 -16.81
N LYS A 113 4.37 13.77 -15.92
CA LYS A 113 4.35 13.38 -14.52
C LYS A 113 3.00 12.74 -14.14
N LEU A 114 3.05 11.74 -13.27
CA LEU A 114 1.88 11.21 -12.56
C LEU A 114 2.03 11.43 -11.05
N VAL A 115 0.94 11.79 -10.40
CA VAL A 115 0.84 12.00 -8.96
C VAL A 115 0.17 10.78 -8.31
N MET A 116 0.91 10.11 -7.44
CA MET A 116 0.42 9.03 -6.58
C MET A 116 -0.06 9.60 -5.24
N ALA A 117 -1.28 9.29 -4.84
CA ALA A 117 -1.76 9.51 -3.48
C ALA A 117 -1.50 8.26 -2.63
N THR A 118 -0.97 8.45 -1.41
CA THR A 118 -0.69 7.37 -0.46
C THR A 118 -0.91 7.83 0.97
N ASN A 119 -0.82 6.91 1.95
CA ASN A 119 -0.75 7.21 3.37
C ASN A 119 0.50 6.58 3.98
N ALA A 120 1.58 7.36 4.08
CA ALA A 120 2.93 6.89 4.41
C ALA A 120 3.11 6.53 5.90
N THR A 121 2.19 5.74 6.46
CA THR A 121 2.22 5.22 7.84
C THR A 121 1.97 3.72 7.90
N PHE A 122 2.18 3.00 6.79
CA PHE A 122 1.81 1.59 6.61
C PHE A 122 3.00 0.72 6.17
N GLU A 123 4.06 0.68 7.00
CA GLU A 123 5.24 -0.16 6.77
C GLU A 123 4.85 -1.65 6.68
N PRO A 124 5.34 -2.42 5.68
CA PRO A 124 6.40 -2.11 4.71
C PRO A 124 5.91 -1.59 3.35
N TYR A 125 4.63 -1.27 3.20
CA TYR A 125 4.04 -0.87 1.91
C TYR A 125 4.33 0.60 1.55
N GLU A 126 4.08 1.53 2.48
CA GLU A 126 4.41 2.95 2.33
C GLU A 126 4.74 3.57 3.69
N TYR A 127 5.91 4.15 3.81
CA TYR A 127 6.37 4.77 5.04
C TYR A 127 7.51 5.77 4.77
N TYR A 128 7.80 6.60 5.76
CA TYR A 128 8.91 7.53 5.69
C TYR A 128 10.22 6.87 6.09
N ASP A 129 11.25 7.01 5.22
CA ASP A 129 12.66 6.80 5.56
C ASP A 129 13.39 8.16 5.39
N GLY A 130 13.64 8.83 6.51
CA GLY A 130 14.04 10.23 6.51
C GLY A 130 12.94 11.11 5.92
N ASP A 131 13.27 11.87 4.87
CA ASP A 131 12.32 12.72 4.15
C ASP A 131 11.67 12.05 2.93
N ASN A 132 12.03 10.79 2.66
CA ASN A 132 11.54 10.07 1.50
C ASN A 132 10.41 9.11 1.86
N ILE A 133 9.42 9.01 0.99
CA ILE A 133 8.41 7.96 1.07
C ILE A 133 8.93 6.75 0.29
N VAL A 134 9.04 5.62 0.97
CA VAL A 134 9.56 4.35 0.47
C VAL A 134 8.58 3.22 0.79
N GLY A 135 8.82 2.04 0.25
CA GLY A 135 8.01 0.85 0.52
C GLY A 135 7.61 0.13 -0.76
N ILE A 136 6.93 -0.98 -0.59
CA ILE A 136 6.52 -1.85 -1.70
C ILE A 136 5.67 -1.07 -2.71
N ASP A 137 4.69 -0.31 -2.24
CA ASP A 137 3.77 0.45 -3.10
C ASP A 137 4.49 1.60 -3.82
N ALA A 138 5.39 2.29 -3.13
CA ALA A 138 6.20 3.35 -3.71
C ALA A 138 7.11 2.82 -4.84
N ASP A 139 7.76 1.68 -4.62
CA ASP A 139 8.66 1.08 -5.61
C ASP A 139 7.90 0.46 -6.78
N ILE A 140 6.74 -0.18 -6.55
CA ILE A 140 5.85 -0.66 -7.62
C ILE A 140 5.36 0.51 -8.48
N ALA A 141 4.87 1.58 -7.84
CA ALA A 141 4.43 2.77 -8.55
C ALA A 141 5.55 3.39 -9.39
N LYS A 142 6.78 3.46 -8.83
CA LYS A 142 7.96 3.92 -9.55
C LYS A 142 8.28 3.05 -10.75
N ALA A 143 8.28 1.73 -10.59
CA ALA A 143 8.54 0.78 -11.68
C ALA A 143 7.50 0.88 -12.81
N ILE A 144 6.22 1.06 -12.46
CA ILE A 144 5.15 1.30 -13.45
C ILE A 144 5.38 2.62 -14.20
N CYS A 145 5.64 3.71 -13.47
CA CYS A 145 5.86 5.03 -14.07
C CYS A 145 7.09 5.03 -14.98
N ASP A 146 8.19 4.41 -14.56
CA ASP A 146 9.40 4.24 -15.37
C ASP A 146 9.10 3.50 -16.67
N LYS A 147 8.34 2.39 -16.61
CA LYS A 147 7.95 1.62 -17.79
C LYS A 147 7.06 2.40 -18.75
N LEU A 148 6.21 3.26 -18.22
CA LEU A 148 5.27 4.08 -18.99
C LEU A 148 5.84 5.44 -19.40
N GLY A 149 7.08 5.78 -19.00
CA GLY A 149 7.74 7.04 -19.34
C GLY A 149 7.16 8.26 -18.63
N TYR A 150 6.67 8.07 -17.39
CA TYR A 150 6.21 9.16 -16.52
C TYR A 150 7.14 9.35 -15.34
N GLU A 151 7.38 10.60 -14.94
CA GLU A 151 7.98 10.94 -13.67
C GLU A 151 6.97 10.71 -12.54
N LEU A 152 7.35 9.96 -11.49
CA LEU A 152 6.50 9.76 -10.31
C LEU A 152 6.66 10.90 -9.32
N GLN A 153 5.55 11.46 -8.87
CA GLN A 153 5.44 12.29 -7.67
C GLN A 153 4.55 11.57 -6.65
N ILE A 154 5.01 11.47 -5.40
CA ILE A 154 4.22 10.83 -4.32
C ILE A 154 3.73 11.93 -3.37
N GLU A 155 2.44 11.89 -3.03
CA GLU A 155 1.81 12.77 -2.05
C GLU A 155 1.19 11.98 -0.90
N ASP A 156 1.65 12.27 0.31
CA ASP A 156 1.10 11.71 1.55
C ASP A 156 -0.19 12.43 1.94
N MET A 157 -1.19 11.65 2.33
CA MET A 157 -2.46 12.17 2.83
C MET A 157 -3.17 11.14 3.72
N GLU A 158 -4.24 11.56 4.41
CA GLU A 158 -5.06 10.63 5.17
C GLU A 158 -5.69 9.58 4.24
N PHE A 159 -5.68 8.30 4.66
CA PHE A 159 -6.13 7.16 3.84
C PHE A 159 -7.54 7.37 3.26
N ASP A 160 -8.48 7.86 4.07
CA ASP A 160 -9.86 8.12 3.65
C ASP A 160 -9.98 9.23 2.58
N SER A 161 -8.92 10.01 2.37
CA SER A 161 -8.89 11.09 1.37
C SER A 161 -8.39 10.64 0.00
N ILE A 162 -7.74 9.47 -0.11
CA ILE A 162 -7.07 9.00 -1.34
C ILE A 162 -8.06 8.88 -2.49
N ILE A 163 -9.18 8.17 -2.31
CA ILE A 163 -10.18 7.95 -3.36
C ILE A 163 -10.74 9.29 -3.85
N ALA A 164 -11.05 10.22 -2.94
CA ALA A 164 -11.55 11.54 -3.31
C ALA A 164 -10.50 12.37 -4.07
N ALA A 165 -9.22 12.27 -3.70
CA ALA A 165 -8.12 12.94 -4.41
C ALA A 165 -7.98 12.41 -5.85
N VAL A 166 -8.09 11.09 -6.05
CA VAL A 166 -8.03 10.46 -7.39
C VAL A 166 -9.26 10.82 -8.23
N GLN A 167 -10.47 10.80 -7.64
CA GLN A 167 -11.70 11.19 -8.34
C GLN A 167 -11.69 12.65 -8.79
N SER A 168 -11.16 13.55 -7.96
CA SER A 168 -11.09 14.98 -8.29
C SER A 168 -9.95 15.36 -9.23
N GLY A 169 -9.05 14.42 -9.55
CA GLY A 169 -7.85 14.68 -10.35
C GLY A 169 -6.74 15.41 -9.59
N LYS A 170 -6.83 15.54 -8.27
CA LYS A 170 -5.73 16.02 -7.42
C LYS A 170 -4.55 15.04 -7.43
N ALA A 171 -4.85 13.75 -7.50
CA ALA A 171 -3.89 12.69 -7.79
C ALA A 171 -4.33 11.92 -9.04
N ASP A 172 -3.39 11.29 -9.74
CA ASP A 172 -3.68 10.50 -10.93
C ASP A 172 -4.10 9.07 -10.58
N PHE A 173 -3.52 8.53 -9.50
CA PHE A 173 -3.82 7.21 -8.96
C PHE A 173 -3.52 7.16 -7.45
N GLY A 174 -4.00 6.10 -6.79
CA GLY A 174 -3.70 5.84 -5.38
C GLY A 174 -3.14 4.44 -5.20
N ALA A 175 -2.05 4.31 -4.45
CA ALA A 175 -1.50 3.05 -3.98
C ALA A 175 -1.17 3.19 -2.49
N ALA A 176 -1.79 2.35 -1.65
CA ALA A 176 -1.76 2.48 -0.20
C ALA A 176 -2.19 1.17 0.50
N GLY A 177 -1.66 0.02 0.08
CA GLY A 177 -2.14 -1.28 0.56
C GLY A 177 -3.66 -1.40 0.43
N MET A 178 -4.22 -0.89 -0.66
CA MET A 178 -5.66 -0.69 -0.77
C MET A 178 -6.38 -1.94 -1.24
N THR A 179 -7.19 -2.52 -0.35
CA THR A 179 -8.04 -3.68 -0.66
C THR A 179 -9.14 -3.31 -1.64
N VAL A 180 -9.34 -4.17 -2.64
CA VAL A 180 -10.47 -4.08 -3.57
C VAL A 180 -11.75 -4.49 -2.83
N THR A 181 -12.70 -3.57 -2.71
CA THR A 181 -14.01 -3.83 -2.10
C THR A 181 -15.14 -3.34 -2.99
N GLU A 182 -16.33 -3.96 -2.86
CA GLU A 182 -17.52 -3.55 -3.62
C GLU A 182 -17.90 -2.07 -3.37
N ASP A 183 -17.70 -1.58 -2.16
CA ASP A 183 -18.00 -0.18 -1.82
C ASP A 183 -17.02 0.78 -2.50
N ARG A 184 -15.74 0.46 -2.55
CA ARG A 184 -14.74 1.25 -3.27
C ARG A 184 -14.96 1.23 -4.77
N LEU A 185 -15.29 0.05 -5.34
CA LEU A 185 -15.61 -0.12 -6.76
C LEU A 185 -16.80 0.71 -7.25
N LYS A 186 -17.69 1.16 -6.37
CA LYS A 186 -18.75 2.11 -6.75
C LYS A 186 -18.18 3.46 -7.18
N ASN A 187 -17.06 3.86 -6.61
CA ASN A 187 -16.49 5.21 -6.71
C ASN A 187 -15.22 5.29 -7.54
N ILE A 188 -14.47 4.20 -7.66
CA ILE A 188 -13.15 4.16 -8.28
C ILE A 188 -12.99 2.84 -9.07
N ASP A 189 -12.11 2.81 -10.06
CA ASP A 189 -11.65 1.58 -10.69
C ASP A 189 -10.35 1.12 -10.03
N PHE A 190 -10.05 -0.17 -10.16
CA PHE A 190 -8.80 -0.77 -9.71
C PHE A 190 -8.07 -1.45 -10.85
N THR A 191 -6.74 -1.48 -10.73
CA THR A 191 -5.90 -2.36 -11.55
C THR A 191 -6.12 -3.83 -11.18
N ASP A 192 -5.47 -4.72 -11.92
CA ASP A 192 -5.23 -6.08 -11.44
C ASP A 192 -4.45 -6.01 -10.11
N SER A 193 -4.66 -7.03 -9.26
CA SER A 193 -4.00 -7.12 -7.96
C SER A 193 -2.49 -7.30 -8.12
N TYR A 194 -1.71 -6.53 -7.36
CA TYR A 194 -0.25 -6.66 -7.31
C TYR A 194 0.25 -7.43 -6.08
N ALA A 195 -0.56 -7.55 -5.02
CA ALA A 195 -0.22 -8.26 -3.80
C ALA A 195 -1.44 -8.97 -3.20
N LYS A 196 -1.17 -10.08 -2.50
CA LYS A 196 -2.13 -10.74 -1.61
C LYS A 196 -1.72 -10.48 -0.18
N ALA A 197 -2.67 -10.14 0.65
CA ALA A 197 -2.48 -9.86 2.06
C ALA A 197 -3.45 -10.68 2.92
N LYS A 198 -3.15 -10.74 4.22
CA LYS A 198 -4.06 -11.33 5.21
C LYS A 198 -4.28 -10.31 6.30
N GLN A 199 -5.53 -10.12 6.69
CA GLN A 199 -5.81 -9.40 7.93
C GLN A 199 -5.64 -10.33 9.12
N VAL A 200 -5.03 -9.79 10.16
CA VAL A 200 -4.80 -10.47 11.43
C VAL A 200 -5.32 -9.64 12.60
N ILE A 201 -5.34 -10.24 13.77
CA ILE A 201 -5.82 -9.60 15.00
C ILE A 201 -4.63 -9.38 15.92
N ILE A 202 -4.37 -8.12 16.29
CA ILE A 202 -3.41 -7.76 17.32
C ILE A 202 -4.16 -7.61 18.66
N THR A 203 -3.60 -8.18 19.72
CA THR A 203 -4.08 -8.02 21.09
C THR A 203 -2.93 -7.67 22.04
N ARG A 204 -3.26 -7.16 23.23
CA ARG A 204 -2.33 -7.14 24.35
C ARG A 204 -2.05 -8.58 24.81
N LYS A 205 -0.81 -8.85 25.28
CA LYS A 205 -0.45 -10.13 25.93
C LYS A 205 -1.14 -10.28 27.28
#